data_0e1590a1be59cf2731ca8edde9a2a7f1
#
_entry.id   0e1590a1be59cf2731ca8edde9a2a7f1
#
_cell.length_a   1.000
_cell.length_b   1.000
_cell.length_c   1.000
_cell.angle_alpha   90.00
_cell.angle_beta   90.00
_cell.angle_gamma   90.00
#
_symmetry.space_group_name_H-M   'P 1'
#
loop_
_entity.id
_entity.type
_entity.pdbx_description
1 polymer ?
#
loop_
_entity_poly.entity_id
_entity_poly.type
_entity_poly.pdbx_seq_one_letter_code
_entity_poly.pdbx_strand_id
1 'polypeptide(L)'
;MLVFNPEYIDRPPERLPRLGVLLLLLWITLPLAFALPVGVIAVFGVLWLIQLGLTLIGSRGLPAWATAVGGLAVFGFVFSQLGTFLGSEGGSTLLLLLVLLKTYESRVLRDWHMLLTAMVFLMGATVLLNQGMFIGLWLLAGLFGTATCIALLNMPLRLAARHAVTALLLTLPLAAVLFIAVPRMSEPLWRIPQPPKPGQAQTGLSDTMQPG
;
A
#
# COMPACT_ATOMS: atom_id res chain seq x y z
N MET A 1 -4.62 -0.45 31.63
CA MET A 1 -5.29 -1.75 31.38
C MET A 1 -6.39 -1.49 30.37
N LEU A 2 -6.11 -1.64 29.07
CA LEU A 2 -7.12 -1.46 28.01
C LEU A 2 -8.05 -2.67 28.10
N VAL A 3 -9.24 -2.48 28.63
CA VAL A 3 -10.31 -3.47 28.63
C VAL A 3 -10.70 -3.66 27.17
N PHE A 4 -10.29 -4.77 26.59
CA PHE A 4 -10.71 -5.21 25.26
C PHE A 4 -12.23 -5.46 25.33
N ASN A 5 -13.03 -4.47 24.98
CA ASN A 5 -14.49 -4.64 24.90
C ASN A 5 -14.82 -5.13 23.48
N PRO A 6 -15.25 -6.40 23.31
CA PRO A 6 -15.52 -6.98 21.99
C PRO A 6 -16.67 -6.23 21.26
N GLU A 7 -17.63 -5.68 21.96
CA GLU A 7 -18.72 -4.88 21.37
C GLU A 7 -18.24 -3.60 20.69
N TYR A 8 -17.07 -3.07 21.07
CA TYR A 8 -16.51 -1.87 20.48
C TYR A 8 -15.91 -2.14 19.09
N ILE A 9 -15.34 -3.32 18.89
CA ILE A 9 -14.66 -3.71 17.67
C ILE A 9 -15.66 -3.97 16.52
N ASP A 10 -16.86 -4.39 16.85
CA ASP A 10 -17.92 -4.72 15.88
C ASP A 10 -18.79 -3.53 15.47
N ARG A 11 -18.47 -2.33 15.96
CA ARG A 11 -19.19 -1.11 15.56
C ARG A 11 -18.78 -0.66 14.15
N PRO A 12 -19.75 -0.18 13.34
CA PRO A 12 -19.41 0.44 12.06
C PRO A 12 -18.77 1.82 12.32
N PRO A 13 -17.67 2.17 11.63
CA PRO A 13 -17.08 3.50 11.76
C PRO A 13 -18.01 4.58 11.21
N GLU A 14 -17.87 5.79 11.73
CA GLU A 14 -18.53 6.99 11.21
C GLU A 14 -18.12 7.30 9.76
N ARG A 15 -18.80 8.24 9.11
CA ARG A 15 -18.50 8.63 7.72
C ARG A 15 -17.12 9.27 7.57
N LEU A 16 -16.74 10.11 8.54
CA LEU A 16 -15.48 10.87 8.48
C LEU A 16 -14.23 9.96 8.40
N PRO A 17 -14.05 8.94 9.27
CA PRO A 17 -12.96 7.99 9.12
C PRO A 17 -12.94 7.26 7.78
N ARG A 18 -14.10 6.85 7.25
CA ARG A 18 -14.20 6.17 5.95
C ARG A 18 -13.70 7.06 4.81
N LEU A 19 -14.11 8.34 4.80
CA LEU A 19 -13.63 9.31 3.82
C LEU A 19 -12.12 9.55 3.97
N GLY A 20 -11.61 9.64 5.20
CA GLY A 20 -10.19 9.76 5.48
C GLY A 20 -9.38 8.61 4.88
N VAL A 21 -9.85 7.37 5.03
CA VAL A 21 -9.20 6.18 4.45
C VAL A 21 -9.23 6.20 2.93
N LEU A 22 -10.34 6.61 2.30
CA LEU A 22 -10.43 6.72 0.84
C LEU A 22 -9.50 7.81 0.29
N LEU A 23 -9.38 8.95 0.96
CA LEU A 23 -8.43 10.00 0.61
C LEU A 23 -6.98 9.54 0.78
N LEU A 24 -6.69 8.80 1.85
CA LEU A 24 -5.38 8.21 2.08
C LEU A 24 -5.03 7.20 0.97
N LEU A 25 -5.97 6.35 0.57
CA LEU A 25 -5.77 5.40 -0.52
C LEU A 25 -5.46 6.13 -1.84
N LEU A 26 -6.17 7.22 -2.13
CA LEU A 26 -5.88 8.06 -3.30
C LEU A 26 -4.48 8.66 -3.21
N TRP A 27 -4.09 9.18 -2.04
CA TRP A 27 -2.74 9.71 -1.80
C TRP A 27 -1.66 8.67 -2.07
N ILE A 28 -1.85 7.44 -1.57
CA ILE A 28 -0.91 6.33 -1.75
C ILE A 28 -0.78 5.93 -3.23
N THR A 29 -1.86 6.05 -4.00
CA THR A 29 -1.89 5.68 -5.41
C THR A 29 -1.18 6.71 -6.31
N LEU A 30 -1.00 7.96 -5.88
CA LEU A 30 -0.41 9.02 -6.70
C LEU A 30 0.94 8.63 -7.34
N PRO A 31 1.98 8.18 -6.61
CA PRO A 31 3.23 7.79 -7.25
C PRO A 31 3.11 6.49 -8.05
N LEU A 32 2.19 5.59 -7.68
CA LEU A 32 1.92 4.37 -8.44
C LEU A 32 1.31 4.65 -9.81
N ALA A 33 0.55 5.75 -9.94
CA ALA A 33 -0.08 6.14 -11.19
C ALA A 33 0.92 6.39 -12.34
N PHE A 34 2.17 6.74 -12.01
CA PHE A 34 3.23 6.92 -13.00
C PHE A 34 3.99 5.63 -13.33
N ALA A 35 3.88 4.61 -12.48
CA ALA A 35 4.59 3.35 -12.62
C ALA A 35 3.72 2.22 -13.20
N LEU A 36 2.39 2.32 -13.08
CA LEU A 36 1.47 1.27 -13.46
C LEU A 36 0.80 1.55 -14.82
N PRO A 37 0.31 0.49 -15.52
CA PRO A 37 -0.42 0.65 -16.78
C PRO A 37 -1.65 1.54 -16.63
N VAL A 38 -1.91 2.39 -17.64
CA VAL A 38 -3.05 3.32 -17.64
C VAL A 38 -4.39 2.60 -17.42
N GLY A 39 -4.55 1.39 -17.96
CA GLY A 39 -5.75 0.57 -17.77
C GLY A 39 -6.01 0.25 -16.28
N VAL A 40 -4.95 -0.03 -15.52
CA VAL A 40 -5.06 -0.29 -14.07
C VAL A 40 -5.51 0.96 -13.32
N ILE A 41 -4.91 2.09 -13.63
CA ILE A 41 -5.25 3.37 -12.99
C ILE A 41 -6.68 3.81 -13.34
N ALA A 42 -7.12 3.57 -14.58
CA ALA A 42 -8.50 3.85 -14.99
C ALA A 42 -9.50 2.99 -14.20
N VAL A 43 -9.27 1.68 -14.09
CA VAL A 43 -10.12 0.77 -13.30
C VAL A 43 -10.11 1.16 -11.82
N PHE A 44 -8.92 1.47 -11.26
CA PHE A 44 -8.82 1.96 -9.90
C PHE A 44 -9.65 3.23 -9.70
N GLY A 45 -9.52 4.23 -10.59
CA GLY A 45 -10.24 5.50 -10.50
C GLY A 45 -11.76 5.33 -10.55
N VAL A 46 -12.27 4.49 -11.46
CA VAL A 46 -13.69 4.19 -11.57
C VAL A 46 -14.22 3.53 -10.29
N LEU A 47 -13.55 2.49 -9.83
CA LEU A 47 -13.94 1.79 -8.60
C LEU A 47 -13.85 2.74 -7.39
N TRP A 48 -12.79 3.54 -7.29
CA TRP A 48 -12.63 4.50 -6.20
C TRP A 48 -13.76 5.54 -6.18
N LEU A 49 -14.16 6.09 -7.35
CA LEU A 49 -15.29 7.03 -7.46
C LEU A 49 -16.61 6.39 -7.05
N ILE A 50 -16.86 5.14 -7.47
CA ILE A 50 -18.05 4.39 -7.05
C ILE A 50 -18.04 4.23 -5.53
N GLN A 51 -16.93 3.83 -4.93
CA GLN A 51 -16.81 3.66 -3.48
C GLN A 51 -16.98 4.97 -2.71
N LEU A 52 -16.45 6.07 -3.24
CA LEU A 52 -16.67 7.41 -2.69
C LEU A 52 -18.16 7.76 -2.69
N GLY A 53 -18.86 7.57 -3.82
CA GLY A 53 -20.30 7.79 -3.94
C GLY A 53 -21.10 6.95 -2.95
N LEU A 54 -20.80 5.65 -2.83
CA LEU A 54 -21.45 4.75 -1.87
C LEU A 54 -21.21 5.20 -0.42
N THR A 55 -20.03 5.69 -0.09
CA THR A 55 -19.69 6.18 1.24
C THR A 55 -20.46 7.46 1.56
N LEU A 56 -20.60 8.38 0.59
CA LEU A 56 -21.36 9.63 0.76
C LEU A 56 -22.87 9.38 0.95
N ILE A 57 -23.42 8.42 0.21
CA ILE A 57 -24.84 8.00 0.36
C ILE A 57 -25.06 7.25 1.68
N GLY A 58 -23.98 6.73 2.30
CA GLY A 58 -24.06 5.97 3.54
C GLY A 58 -24.51 4.53 3.33
N SER A 59 -24.24 3.96 2.14
CA SER A 59 -24.60 2.58 1.84
C SER A 59 -23.85 1.59 2.73
N ARG A 60 -24.48 0.44 2.95
CA ARG A 60 -23.85 -0.71 3.60
C ARG A 60 -22.93 -1.38 2.59
N GLY A 61 -21.74 -1.82 3.02
CA GLY A 61 -20.76 -2.48 2.14
C GLY A 61 -21.34 -3.68 1.38
N LEU A 62 -20.65 -4.11 0.32
CA LEU A 62 -21.03 -5.26 -0.50
C LEU A 62 -20.97 -6.57 0.31
N PRO A 63 -21.78 -7.56 -0.03
CA PRO A 63 -21.68 -8.87 0.60
C PRO A 63 -20.37 -9.58 0.21
N ALA A 64 -19.85 -10.43 1.11
CA ALA A 64 -18.54 -11.08 0.94
C ALA A 64 -18.43 -11.90 -0.37
N TRP A 65 -19.53 -12.51 -0.85
CA TRP A 65 -19.50 -13.24 -2.12
C TRP A 65 -19.26 -12.32 -3.33
N ALA A 66 -19.80 -11.10 -3.31
CA ALA A 66 -19.61 -10.13 -4.40
C ALA A 66 -18.17 -9.60 -4.44
N THR A 67 -17.56 -9.39 -3.27
CA THR A 67 -16.13 -9.00 -3.18
C THR A 67 -15.20 -10.16 -3.53
N ALA A 68 -15.57 -11.40 -3.22
CA ALA A 68 -14.84 -12.59 -3.67
C ALA A 68 -14.83 -12.72 -5.20
N VAL A 69 -15.99 -12.55 -5.86
CA VAL A 69 -16.10 -12.53 -7.33
C VAL A 69 -15.31 -11.36 -7.90
N GLY A 70 -15.40 -10.16 -7.27
CA GLY A 70 -14.59 -9.00 -7.63
C GLY A 70 -13.09 -9.26 -7.52
N GLY A 71 -12.64 -9.98 -6.48
CA GLY A 71 -11.26 -10.42 -6.32
C GLY A 71 -10.80 -11.31 -7.47
N LEU A 72 -11.60 -12.30 -7.86
CA LEU A 72 -11.30 -13.15 -9.02
C LEU A 72 -11.20 -12.34 -10.32
N ALA A 73 -12.11 -11.37 -10.51
CA ALA A 73 -12.08 -10.48 -11.67
C ALA A 73 -10.82 -9.60 -11.68
N VAL A 74 -10.38 -9.10 -10.51
CA VAL A 74 -9.12 -8.36 -10.35
C VAL A 74 -7.92 -9.24 -10.74
N PHE A 75 -7.88 -10.50 -10.30
CA PHE A 75 -6.82 -11.42 -10.70
C PHE A 75 -6.76 -11.60 -12.22
N GLY A 76 -7.91 -11.91 -12.85
CA GLY A 76 -7.99 -12.05 -14.31
C GLY A 76 -7.59 -10.77 -15.04
N PHE A 77 -8.02 -9.61 -14.55
CA PHE A 77 -7.67 -8.32 -15.13
C PHE A 77 -6.18 -8.02 -15.03
N VAL A 78 -5.55 -8.19 -13.86
CA VAL A 78 -4.11 -7.96 -13.67
C VAL A 78 -3.31 -8.90 -14.57
N PHE A 79 -3.71 -10.17 -14.69
CA PHE A 79 -3.07 -11.11 -15.59
C PHE A 79 -3.17 -10.69 -17.05
N SER A 80 -4.33 -10.19 -17.49
CA SER A 80 -4.53 -9.70 -18.86
C SER A 80 -3.70 -8.47 -19.19
N GLN A 81 -3.40 -7.60 -18.20
CA GLN A 81 -2.64 -6.36 -18.41
C GLN A 81 -1.12 -6.58 -18.34
N LEU A 82 -0.65 -7.44 -17.44
CA LEU A 82 0.76 -7.60 -17.11
C LEU A 82 1.33 -8.97 -17.51
N GLY A 83 0.48 -9.95 -17.82
CA GLY A 83 0.89 -11.32 -18.17
C GLY A 83 1.52 -12.11 -17.02
N THR A 84 1.79 -11.49 -15.88
CA THR A 84 2.42 -12.11 -14.71
C THR A 84 1.97 -11.44 -13.41
N PHE A 85 1.91 -12.21 -12.34
CA PHE A 85 1.71 -11.70 -10.98
C PHE A 85 3.03 -11.55 -10.23
N LEU A 86 4.10 -12.15 -10.75
CA LEU A 86 5.42 -12.17 -10.13
C LEU A 86 6.17 -10.87 -10.47
N GLY A 87 6.75 -10.27 -9.45
CA GLY A 87 7.51 -9.03 -9.59
C GLY A 87 6.85 -7.84 -8.88
N SER A 88 7.59 -6.74 -8.81
CA SER A 88 7.17 -5.53 -8.09
C SER A 88 5.93 -4.86 -8.71
N GLU A 89 5.80 -4.88 -10.04
CA GLU A 89 4.67 -4.27 -10.75
C GLU A 89 3.39 -5.09 -10.60
N GLY A 90 3.45 -6.42 -10.84
CA GLY A 90 2.29 -7.31 -10.72
C GLY A 90 1.77 -7.37 -9.29
N GLY A 91 2.68 -7.56 -8.33
CA GLY A 91 2.34 -7.62 -6.91
C GLY A 91 1.74 -6.32 -6.37
N SER A 92 2.32 -5.16 -6.69
CA SER A 92 1.78 -3.87 -6.25
C SER A 92 0.47 -3.50 -6.91
N THR A 93 0.28 -3.84 -8.20
CA THR A 93 -1.00 -3.67 -8.91
C THR A 93 -2.10 -4.50 -8.25
N LEU A 94 -1.80 -5.75 -7.99
CA LEU A 94 -2.76 -6.68 -7.36
C LEU A 94 -3.10 -6.21 -5.95
N LEU A 95 -2.10 -5.83 -5.16
CA LEU A 95 -2.29 -5.30 -3.81
C LEU A 95 -3.14 -4.02 -3.82
N LEU A 96 -2.88 -3.08 -4.75
CA LEU A 96 -3.65 -1.84 -4.90
C LEU A 96 -5.14 -2.11 -5.13
N LEU A 97 -5.45 -2.96 -6.11
CA LEU A 97 -6.84 -3.26 -6.47
C LEU A 97 -7.55 -4.10 -5.38
N LEU A 98 -6.83 -5.01 -4.72
CA LEU A 98 -7.39 -5.79 -3.60
C LEU A 98 -7.63 -4.92 -2.37
N VAL A 99 -6.75 -3.97 -2.06
CA VAL A 99 -6.95 -3.00 -0.97
C VAL A 99 -8.18 -2.14 -1.25
N LEU A 100 -8.34 -1.65 -2.49
CA LEU A 100 -9.53 -0.90 -2.89
C LEU A 100 -10.79 -1.79 -2.78
N LEU A 101 -10.76 -3.02 -3.27
CA LEU A 101 -11.88 -3.95 -3.20
C LEU A 101 -12.25 -4.26 -1.74
N LYS A 102 -11.26 -4.36 -0.85
CA LYS A 102 -11.48 -4.57 0.59
C LYS A 102 -12.25 -3.41 1.23
N THR A 103 -12.14 -2.17 0.72
CA THR A 103 -12.95 -1.06 1.23
C THR A 103 -14.44 -1.27 1.06
N TYR A 104 -14.88 -2.00 0.02
CA TYR A 104 -16.28 -2.32 -0.23
C TYR A 104 -16.84 -3.37 0.73
N GLU A 105 -15.99 -4.26 1.24
CA GLU A 105 -16.37 -5.32 2.18
C GLU A 105 -16.36 -4.83 3.63
N SER A 106 -15.46 -3.88 3.96
CA SER A 106 -15.18 -3.44 5.33
C SER A 106 -16.40 -2.82 6.00
N ARG A 107 -16.90 -3.47 7.06
CA ARG A 107 -18.12 -3.07 7.79
C ARG A 107 -17.86 -2.68 9.23
N VAL A 108 -16.91 -3.35 9.88
CA VAL A 108 -16.61 -3.19 11.30
C VAL A 108 -15.24 -2.55 11.51
N LEU A 109 -14.99 -1.95 12.67
CA LEU A 109 -13.74 -1.26 12.98
C LEU A 109 -12.51 -2.14 12.75
N ARG A 110 -12.60 -3.42 13.07
CA ARG A 110 -11.52 -4.39 12.85
C ARG A 110 -11.09 -4.46 11.37
N ASP A 111 -12.06 -4.48 10.45
CA ASP A 111 -11.76 -4.56 9.01
C ASP A 111 -11.02 -3.31 8.54
N TRP A 112 -11.39 -2.13 9.08
CA TRP A 112 -10.73 -0.87 8.76
C TRP A 112 -9.30 -0.79 9.29
N HIS A 113 -9.02 -1.36 10.47
CA HIS A 113 -7.65 -1.48 10.96
C HIS A 113 -6.80 -2.39 10.07
N MET A 114 -7.34 -3.54 9.66
CA MET A 114 -6.66 -4.45 8.71
C MET A 114 -6.39 -3.76 7.37
N LEU A 115 -7.37 -2.98 6.88
CA LEU A 115 -7.24 -2.21 5.65
C LEU A 115 -6.12 -1.17 5.75
N LEU A 116 -6.04 -0.41 6.85
CA LEU A 116 -4.97 0.56 7.09
C LEU A 116 -3.59 -0.11 7.18
N THR A 117 -3.51 -1.29 7.78
CA THR A 117 -2.28 -2.10 7.79
C THR A 117 -1.88 -2.50 6.36
N ALA A 118 -2.84 -2.97 5.53
CA ALA A 118 -2.56 -3.30 4.13
C ALA A 118 -2.11 -2.07 3.31
N MET A 119 -2.61 -0.87 3.63
CA MET A 119 -2.14 0.38 3.02
C MET A 119 -0.67 0.69 3.36
N VAL A 120 -0.20 0.38 4.58
CA VAL A 120 1.23 0.50 4.92
C VAL A 120 2.08 -0.42 4.05
N PHE A 121 1.64 -1.65 3.81
CA PHE A 121 2.32 -2.55 2.87
C PHE A 121 2.31 -2.02 1.44
N LEU A 122 1.21 -1.40 1.02
CA LEU A 122 1.11 -0.77 -0.31
C LEU A 122 2.08 0.41 -0.44
N MET A 123 2.28 1.21 0.63
CA MET A 123 3.33 2.25 0.66
C MET A 123 4.72 1.64 0.51
N GLY A 124 5.01 0.52 1.19
CA GLY A 124 6.26 -0.21 1.03
C GLY A 124 6.48 -0.68 -0.40
N ALA A 125 5.45 -1.24 -1.04
CA ALA A 125 5.49 -1.63 -2.45
C ALA A 125 5.74 -0.43 -3.38
N THR A 126 5.17 0.73 -3.09
CA THR A 126 5.39 1.97 -3.83
C THR A 126 6.84 2.43 -3.77
N VAL A 127 7.48 2.33 -2.60
CA VAL A 127 8.90 2.67 -2.43
C VAL A 127 9.81 1.75 -3.23
N LEU A 128 9.45 0.46 -3.38
CA LEU A 128 10.21 -0.48 -4.22
C LEU A 128 10.17 -0.12 -5.71
N LEU A 129 9.04 0.44 -6.17
CA LEU A 129 8.86 0.84 -7.57
C LEU A 129 9.48 2.21 -7.88
N ASN A 130 9.51 3.10 -6.90
CA ASN A 130 9.92 4.49 -7.06
C ASN A 130 10.98 4.85 -6.02
N GLN A 131 12.20 5.09 -6.46
CA GLN A 131 13.36 5.40 -5.58
C GLN A 131 13.75 6.87 -5.60
N GLY A 132 12.84 7.77 -5.98
CA GLY A 132 13.09 9.21 -6.02
C GLY A 132 13.21 9.83 -4.62
N MET A 133 13.97 10.93 -4.50
CA MET A 133 14.18 11.64 -3.23
C MET A 133 12.87 12.12 -2.60
N PHE A 134 11.88 12.50 -3.41
CA PHE A 134 10.57 12.96 -2.92
C PHE A 134 9.69 11.83 -2.34
N ILE A 135 10.00 10.56 -2.65
CA ILE A 135 9.26 9.41 -2.12
C ILE A 135 9.37 9.32 -0.60
N GLY A 136 10.50 9.69 -0.02
CA GLY A 136 10.67 9.74 1.43
C GLY A 136 9.70 10.72 2.11
N LEU A 137 9.55 11.93 1.57
CA LEU A 137 8.62 12.93 2.09
C LEU A 137 7.16 12.49 1.89
N TRP A 138 6.85 11.94 0.73
CA TRP A 138 5.54 11.36 0.43
C TRP A 138 5.19 10.22 1.39
N LEU A 139 6.15 9.33 1.70
CA LEU A 139 6.00 8.23 2.64
C LEU A 139 5.70 8.75 4.06
N LEU A 140 6.44 9.77 4.52
CA LEU A 140 6.20 10.39 5.83
C LEU A 140 4.79 10.98 5.92
N ALA A 141 4.32 11.67 4.87
CA ALA A 141 2.96 12.19 4.81
C ALA A 141 1.91 11.08 4.80
N GLY A 142 2.16 9.98 4.08
CA GLY A 142 1.32 8.79 4.06
C GLY A 142 1.24 8.09 5.42
N LEU A 143 2.36 7.92 6.11
CA LEU A 143 2.42 7.36 7.46
C LEU A 143 1.68 8.24 8.47
N PHE A 144 1.85 9.56 8.38
CA PHE A 144 1.09 10.51 9.19
C PHE A 144 -0.41 10.39 8.93
N GLY A 145 -0.83 10.32 7.65
CA GLY A 145 -2.22 10.09 7.25
C GLY A 145 -2.76 8.77 7.81
N THR A 146 -1.98 7.68 7.74
CA THR A 146 -2.37 6.37 8.28
C THR A 146 -2.55 6.42 9.79
N ALA A 147 -1.58 7.00 10.51
CA ALA A 147 -1.68 7.17 11.96
C ALA A 147 -2.90 8.02 12.36
N THR A 148 -3.16 9.09 11.61
CA THR A 148 -4.35 9.93 11.80
C THR A 148 -5.64 9.15 11.56
N CYS A 149 -5.72 8.35 10.48
CA CYS A 149 -6.89 7.53 10.18
C CYS A 149 -7.13 6.45 11.24
N ILE A 150 -6.08 5.78 11.74
CA ILE A 150 -6.18 4.82 12.85
C ILE A 150 -6.75 5.50 14.09
N ALA A 151 -6.25 6.69 14.43
CA ALA A 151 -6.74 7.45 15.58
C ALA A 151 -8.18 7.95 15.37
N LEU A 152 -8.55 8.38 14.16
CA LEU A 152 -9.90 8.84 13.81
C LEU A 152 -10.97 7.76 13.98
N LEU A 153 -10.61 6.49 13.88
CA LEU A 153 -11.54 5.40 14.15
C LEU A 153 -12.02 5.38 15.61
N ASN A 154 -11.26 6.00 16.54
CA ASN A 154 -11.49 5.91 17.97
C ASN A 154 -11.68 7.26 18.67
N MET A 155 -11.32 8.38 18.00
CA MET A 155 -11.35 9.71 18.64
C MET A 155 -11.58 10.84 17.62
N PRO A 156 -12.00 12.06 18.06
CA PRO A 156 -12.25 13.18 17.17
C PRO A 156 -10.98 13.68 16.46
N LEU A 157 -11.14 14.27 15.28
CA LEU A 157 -10.08 14.65 14.35
C LEU A 157 -8.93 15.44 15.00
N ARG A 158 -9.24 16.45 15.84
CA ARG A 158 -8.20 17.27 16.48
C ARG A 158 -7.27 16.44 17.38
N LEU A 159 -7.86 15.51 18.13
CA LEU A 159 -7.12 14.64 19.03
C LEU A 159 -6.35 13.58 18.24
N ALA A 160 -6.97 13.02 17.20
CA ALA A 160 -6.37 12.06 16.30
C ALA A 160 -5.11 12.62 15.62
N ALA A 161 -5.19 13.82 15.06
CA ALA A 161 -4.03 14.48 14.44
C ALA A 161 -2.90 14.74 15.44
N ARG A 162 -3.23 15.19 16.67
CA ARG A 162 -2.23 15.41 17.72
C ARG A 162 -1.52 14.11 18.11
N HIS A 163 -2.26 13.01 18.27
CA HIS A 163 -1.68 11.70 18.58
C HIS A 163 -0.81 11.19 17.43
N ALA A 164 -1.23 11.39 16.18
CA ALA A 164 -0.44 11.02 15.01
C ALA A 164 0.90 11.79 14.96
N VAL A 165 0.88 13.11 15.21
CA VAL A 165 2.12 13.92 15.32
C VAL A 165 3.02 13.39 16.43
N THR A 166 2.48 13.14 17.61
CA THR A 166 3.27 12.65 18.75
C THR A 166 3.87 11.28 18.44
N ALA A 167 3.10 10.36 17.85
CA ALA A 167 3.59 9.04 17.46
C ALA A 167 4.73 9.17 16.42
N LEU A 168 4.56 10.02 15.41
CA LEU A 168 5.58 10.23 14.38
C LEU A 168 6.88 10.81 14.99
N LEU A 169 6.76 11.81 15.86
CA LEU A 169 7.91 12.41 16.54
C LEU A 169 8.66 11.40 17.43
N LEU A 170 7.94 10.49 18.08
CA LEU A 170 8.54 9.43 18.91
C LEU A 170 9.20 8.33 18.06
N THR A 171 8.68 8.06 16.86
CA THR A 171 9.25 7.03 15.97
C THR A 171 10.44 7.53 15.16
N LEU A 172 10.57 8.84 14.92
CA LEU A 172 11.68 9.44 14.15
C LEU A 172 13.08 9.10 14.73
N PRO A 173 13.36 9.26 16.02
CA PRO A 173 14.68 8.92 16.56
C PRO A 173 14.96 7.42 16.46
N LEU A 174 13.94 6.57 16.68
CA LEU A 174 14.08 5.12 16.50
C LEU A 174 14.38 4.77 15.04
N ALA A 175 13.67 5.38 14.08
CA ALA A 175 13.93 5.20 12.67
C ALA A 175 15.34 5.66 12.28
N ALA A 176 15.83 6.77 12.82
CA ALA A 176 17.19 7.26 12.60
C ALA A 176 18.24 6.27 13.13
N VAL A 177 18.05 5.75 14.34
CA VAL A 177 18.95 4.73 14.92
C VAL A 177 18.97 3.47 14.05
N LEU A 178 17.79 2.96 13.63
CA LEU A 178 17.69 1.80 12.76
C LEU A 178 18.35 2.05 11.40
N PHE A 179 18.18 3.25 10.83
CA PHE A 179 18.80 3.64 9.56
C PHE A 179 20.33 3.63 9.61
N ILE A 180 20.91 4.01 10.76
CA ILE A 180 22.36 3.98 11.00
C ILE A 180 22.84 2.58 11.32
N ALA A 181 22.05 1.82 12.12
CA ALA A 181 22.44 0.50 12.63
C ALA A 181 22.30 -0.61 11.57
N VAL A 182 21.35 -0.47 10.63
CA VAL A 182 21.16 -1.46 9.57
C VAL A 182 22.29 -1.31 8.54
N PRO A 183 23.15 -2.33 8.37
CA PRO A 183 24.22 -2.29 7.38
C PRO A 183 23.62 -2.08 5.98
N ARG A 184 24.12 -1.09 5.27
CA ARG A 184 23.75 -0.82 3.87
C ARG A 184 24.34 -1.94 3.02
N MET A 185 23.54 -2.96 2.77
CA MET A 185 23.90 -4.00 1.80
C MET A 185 23.87 -3.36 0.40
N SER A 186 24.97 -3.45 -0.30
CA SER A 186 25.14 -2.93 -1.66
C SER A 186 24.28 -3.65 -2.69
N GLU A 187 23.75 -4.83 -2.34
CA GLU A 187 22.86 -5.62 -3.19
C GLU A 187 21.55 -5.95 -2.47
N PRO A 188 20.40 -5.88 -3.17
CA PRO A 188 19.13 -6.30 -2.60
C PRO A 188 19.13 -7.79 -2.29
N LEU A 189 18.76 -8.17 -1.08
CA LEU A 189 18.73 -9.57 -0.58
C LEU A 189 17.82 -10.51 -1.41
N TRP A 190 16.96 -9.97 -2.25
CA TRP A 190 15.99 -10.70 -3.10
C TRP A 190 16.32 -10.64 -4.59
N ARG A 191 17.57 -10.55 -4.95
CA ARG A 191 17.97 -10.72 -6.34
C ARG A 191 17.64 -12.14 -6.75
N ILE A 192 16.48 -12.34 -7.39
CA ILE A 192 16.18 -13.58 -8.10
C ILE A 192 17.21 -13.65 -9.22
N PRO A 193 18.05 -14.72 -9.30
CA PRO A 193 18.97 -14.89 -10.40
C PRO A 193 18.17 -14.90 -11.70
N GLN A 194 18.27 -13.84 -12.49
CA GLN A 194 17.68 -13.87 -13.82
C GLN A 194 18.53 -14.78 -14.69
N PRO A 195 17.93 -15.73 -15.41
CA PRO A 195 18.69 -16.49 -16.38
C PRO A 195 19.32 -15.51 -17.38
N PRO A 196 20.57 -15.73 -17.79
CA PRO A 196 21.28 -14.85 -18.72
C PRO A 196 20.43 -14.68 -19.98
N LYS A 197 20.13 -13.43 -20.34
CA LYS A 197 19.40 -13.12 -21.58
C LYS A 197 20.23 -13.64 -22.74
N PRO A 198 19.71 -14.50 -23.65
CA PRO A 198 20.43 -14.95 -24.80
C PRO A 198 20.79 -13.73 -25.68
N GLY A 199 22.06 -13.42 -25.82
CA GLY A 199 22.56 -12.31 -26.66
C GLY A 199 23.38 -11.23 -25.93
N GLN A 200 23.54 -11.25 -24.62
CA GLN A 200 24.54 -10.43 -23.95
C GLN A 200 25.86 -11.20 -23.90
N ALA A 201 26.75 -10.91 -24.87
CA ALA A 201 28.13 -11.32 -24.79
C ALA A 201 28.72 -10.77 -23.50
N GLN A 202 29.10 -11.64 -22.58
CA GLN A 202 29.97 -11.27 -21.47
C GLN A 202 31.34 -10.92 -22.10
N THR A 203 31.60 -9.63 -22.25
CA THR A 203 32.98 -9.15 -22.41
C THR A 203 33.65 -9.22 -21.02
N GLY A 204 33.84 -10.42 -20.54
CA GLY A 204 34.73 -10.70 -19.42
C GLY A 204 36.14 -10.64 -19.96
N LEU A 205 36.86 -9.56 -19.72
CA LEU A 205 38.29 -9.56 -19.72
C LEU A 205 38.71 -10.57 -18.64
N SER A 206 39.14 -11.74 -19.05
CA SER A 206 39.79 -12.71 -18.16
C SER A 206 41.10 -12.10 -17.68
N ASP A 207 41.25 -11.96 -16.36
CA ASP A 207 42.50 -11.50 -15.71
C ASP A 207 43.71 -12.44 -15.89
N THR A 208 43.65 -13.38 -16.82
CA THR A 208 44.78 -14.26 -17.17
C THR A 208 45.24 -13.97 -18.58
N MET A 209 46.02 -12.90 -18.75
CA MET A 209 46.93 -12.80 -19.86
C MET A 209 48.11 -13.73 -19.58
N GLN A 210 48.15 -14.91 -20.18
CA GLN A 210 49.37 -15.67 -20.35
C GLN A 210 50.11 -15.11 -21.53
N PRO A 211 51.40 -14.65 -21.38
CA PRO A 211 52.23 -14.31 -22.49
C PRO A 211 52.65 -15.61 -23.18
N GLY A 212 52.37 -15.74 -24.48
CA GLY A 212 52.92 -16.74 -25.37
C GLY A 212 54.34 -16.41 -25.83
#